data_d211ce0151e397ca4b4b3a2e53bb0728
#
_entry.id   d211ce0151e397ca4b4b3a2e53bb0728
#
_cell.length_a   1.000
_cell.length_b   1.000
_cell.length_c   1.000
_cell.angle_alpha   90.00
_cell.angle_beta   90.00
_cell.angle_gamma   90.00
#
_symmetry.space_group_name_H-M   'P 1'
#
loop_
_entity.id
_entity.type
_entity.pdbx_description
1 polymer ?
#
loop_
_entity_poly.entity_id
_entity_poly.type
_entity_poly.pdbx_seq_one_letter_code
_entity_poly.pdbx_strand_id
1 'polypeptide(L)'
;MDKNTARLRRAKSTRAHIRQLAVPRLSVHRSAQHIYAQVTSANGDKVIASASTVQKGIAGELKGTKNKSAAAAVGKAVAERALKAGVEKVAFDRSGFRYHGRIQALADAAREAGLKF
;
A
#
# COMPACT_ATOMS: atom_id res chain seq x y z
N MET A 1 -25.92 -7.33 1.14
CA MET A 1 -24.47 -7.56 1.28
C MET A 1 -23.86 -6.32 1.96
N ASP A 2 -23.07 -6.51 3.00
CA ASP A 2 -22.45 -5.39 3.68
C ASP A 2 -21.22 -4.86 2.90
N LYS A 3 -20.70 -3.70 3.33
CA LYS A 3 -19.58 -3.05 2.65
C LYS A 3 -18.29 -3.87 2.71
N ASN A 4 -18.05 -4.58 3.83
CA ASN A 4 -16.86 -5.41 3.98
C ASN A 4 -16.88 -6.61 3.05
N THR A 5 -18.01 -7.28 2.92
CA THR A 5 -18.16 -8.42 2.02
C THR A 5 -17.93 -8.00 0.56
N ALA A 6 -18.48 -6.86 0.17
CA ALA A 6 -18.29 -6.32 -1.18
C ALA A 6 -16.83 -5.95 -1.44
N ARG A 7 -16.17 -5.32 -0.45
CA ARG A 7 -14.76 -4.96 -0.55
C ARG A 7 -13.86 -6.19 -0.70
N LEU A 8 -14.10 -7.22 0.11
CA LEU A 8 -13.30 -8.46 0.06
C LEU A 8 -13.49 -9.20 -1.25
N ARG A 9 -14.69 -9.16 -1.84
CA ARG A 9 -14.93 -9.73 -3.17
C ARG A 9 -14.11 -9.03 -4.24
N ARG A 10 -14.06 -7.70 -4.22
CA ARG A 10 -13.23 -6.92 -5.15
C ARG A 10 -11.74 -7.23 -4.96
N ALA A 11 -11.28 -7.33 -3.70
CA ALA A 11 -9.90 -7.67 -3.39
C ALA A 11 -9.52 -9.04 -3.90
N LYS A 12 -10.40 -10.03 -3.79
CA LYS A 12 -10.16 -11.39 -4.26
C LYS A 12 -9.88 -11.43 -5.75
N SER A 13 -10.68 -10.73 -6.55
CA SER A 13 -10.50 -10.66 -8.00
C SER A 13 -9.14 -10.02 -8.36
N THR A 14 -8.80 -8.90 -7.74
CA THR A 14 -7.53 -8.22 -7.95
C THR A 14 -6.35 -9.10 -7.58
N ARG A 15 -6.43 -9.77 -6.44
CA ARG A 15 -5.35 -10.65 -5.95
C ARG A 15 -5.11 -11.85 -6.85
N ALA A 16 -6.19 -12.42 -7.42
CA ALA A 16 -6.07 -13.51 -8.39
C ALA A 16 -5.31 -13.05 -9.63
N HIS A 17 -5.62 -11.86 -10.13
CA HIS A 17 -4.91 -11.28 -11.28
C HIS A 17 -3.43 -11.02 -10.97
N ILE A 18 -3.15 -10.44 -9.81
CA ILE A 18 -1.77 -10.15 -9.38
C ILE A 18 -0.93 -11.42 -9.30
N ARG A 19 -1.50 -12.51 -8.79
CA ARG A 19 -0.79 -13.79 -8.73
C ARG A 19 -0.35 -14.28 -10.11
N GLN A 20 -1.15 -14.05 -11.14
CA GLN A 20 -0.79 -14.41 -12.51
C GLN A 20 0.39 -13.59 -13.04
N LEU A 21 0.58 -12.37 -12.55
CA LEU A 21 1.68 -11.49 -12.98
C LEU A 21 3.03 -11.91 -12.38
N ALA A 22 3.04 -12.68 -11.30
CA ALA A 22 4.25 -13.19 -10.63
C ALA A 22 5.25 -12.10 -10.26
N VAL A 23 4.76 -10.93 -9.81
CA VAL A 23 5.58 -9.81 -9.35
C VAL A 23 5.32 -9.52 -7.87
N PRO A 24 6.26 -8.86 -7.15
CA PRO A 24 5.99 -8.41 -5.79
C PRO A 24 4.74 -7.53 -5.73
N ARG A 25 4.05 -7.57 -4.62
CA ARG A 25 2.78 -6.90 -4.45
C ARG A 25 2.88 -5.78 -3.41
N LEU A 26 2.44 -4.58 -3.80
CA LEU A 26 2.25 -3.47 -2.86
C LEU A 26 0.80 -3.51 -2.37
N SER A 27 0.60 -3.93 -1.13
CA SER A 27 -0.72 -4.04 -0.51
C SER A 27 -0.97 -2.84 0.39
N VAL A 28 -2.18 -2.29 0.33
CA VAL A 28 -2.61 -1.17 1.15
C VAL A 28 -3.80 -1.57 1.99
N HIS A 29 -3.79 -1.19 3.25
CA HIS A 29 -4.93 -1.34 4.14
C HIS A 29 -5.15 -0.04 4.91
N ARG A 30 -6.40 0.34 5.12
CA ARG A 30 -6.73 1.52 5.91
C ARG A 30 -7.73 1.19 7.00
N SER A 31 -7.56 1.81 8.17
CA SER A 31 -8.56 1.87 9.22
C SER A 31 -9.09 3.30 9.30
N ALA A 32 -10.00 3.57 10.26
CA ALA A 32 -10.54 4.92 10.45
C ALA A 32 -9.44 5.95 10.76
N GLN A 33 -8.37 5.55 11.45
CA GLN A 33 -7.34 6.49 11.92
C GLN A 33 -5.96 6.28 11.31
N HIS A 34 -5.70 5.14 10.71
CA HIS A 34 -4.36 4.81 10.20
C HIS A 34 -4.41 4.24 8.80
N ILE A 35 -3.29 4.31 8.11
CA ILE A 35 -3.10 3.68 6.81
C ILE A 35 -1.81 2.86 6.85
N TYR A 36 -1.84 1.71 6.19
CA TYR A 36 -0.75 0.73 6.19
C TYR A 36 -0.41 0.34 4.76
N ALA A 37 0.88 0.17 4.50
CA ALA A 37 1.34 -0.34 3.21
C ALA A 37 2.45 -1.35 3.45
N GLN A 38 2.46 -2.41 2.63
CA GLN A 38 3.55 -3.37 2.66
C GLN A 38 3.80 -3.92 1.26
N VAL A 39 5.08 -4.22 1.00
CA VAL A 39 5.50 -4.91 -0.22
C VAL A 39 5.84 -6.33 0.16
N THR A 40 5.15 -7.29 -0.45
CA THR A 40 5.38 -8.71 -0.22
C THR A 40 5.97 -9.34 -1.46
N SER A 41 6.62 -10.50 -1.29
CA SER A 41 7.16 -11.28 -2.42
C SER A 41 6.03 -11.73 -3.35
N ALA A 42 6.39 -12.20 -4.55
CA ALA A 42 5.41 -12.61 -5.56
C ALA A 42 4.43 -13.70 -5.07
N ASN A 43 4.88 -14.60 -4.22
CA ASN A 43 4.01 -15.63 -3.61
C ASN A 43 3.36 -15.17 -2.30
N GLY A 44 3.70 -13.99 -1.79
CA GLY A 44 3.08 -13.44 -0.60
C GLY A 44 3.58 -14.02 0.72
N ASP A 45 4.66 -14.81 0.73
CA ASP A 45 5.17 -15.48 1.92
C ASP A 45 6.19 -14.64 2.71
N LYS A 46 6.71 -13.56 2.12
CA LYS A 46 7.67 -12.66 2.78
C LYS A 46 7.24 -11.21 2.65
N VAL A 47 7.36 -10.45 3.73
CA VAL A 47 7.22 -9.01 3.71
C VAL A 47 8.60 -8.40 3.44
N ILE A 48 8.74 -7.75 2.29
CA ILE A 48 10.00 -7.13 1.85
C ILE A 48 10.18 -5.76 2.49
N ALA A 49 9.10 -4.97 2.50
CA ALA A 49 9.11 -3.63 3.08
C ALA A 49 7.74 -3.31 3.63
N SER A 50 7.68 -2.48 4.67
CA SER A 50 6.41 -2.05 5.24
C SER A 50 6.54 -0.62 5.77
N ALA A 51 5.41 0.08 5.81
CA ALA A 51 5.31 1.42 6.39
C ALA A 51 3.86 1.65 6.84
N SER A 52 3.68 2.42 7.89
CA SER A 52 2.35 2.78 8.37
C SER A 52 2.39 4.05 9.20
N THR A 53 1.24 4.69 9.35
CA THR A 53 1.11 5.87 10.20
C THR A 53 1.19 5.55 11.70
N VAL A 54 1.18 4.26 12.06
CA VAL A 54 1.42 3.82 13.45
C VAL A 54 2.90 3.97 13.83
N GLN A 55 3.81 3.90 12.86
CA GLN A 55 5.25 3.99 13.11
C GLN A 55 5.65 5.41 13.51
N LYS A 56 6.40 5.51 14.62
CA LYS A 56 6.81 6.82 15.18
C LYS A 56 7.61 7.67 14.18
N GLY A 57 8.49 7.07 13.40
CA GLY A 57 9.30 7.79 12.42
C GLY A 57 8.49 8.43 11.29
N ILE A 58 7.28 7.95 11.07
CA ILE A 58 6.37 8.52 10.07
C ILE A 58 5.35 9.43 10.73
N ALA A 59 4.70 8.97 11.81
CA ALA A 59 3.66 9.72 12.49
C ALA A 59 4.17 10.95 13.22
N GLY A 60 5.42 10.94 13.70
CA GLY A 60 6.00 12.03 14.47
C GLY A 60 6.15 13.35 13.72
N GLU A 61 6.19 13.31 12.39
CA GLU A 61 6.32 14.49 11.54
C GLU A 61 4.98 14.95 10.97
N LEU A 62 3.88 14.26 11.29
CA LEU A 62 2.57 14.50 10.70
C LEU A 62 1.62 15.16 11.71
N LYS A 63 0.79 16.07 11.21
CA LYS A 63 -0.27 16.70 12.02
C LYS A 63 -1.48 15.79 12.20
N GLY A 64 -1.55 14.66 11.51
CA GLY A 64 -2.64 13.69 11.61
C GLY A 64 -2.25 12.40 10.92
N THR A 65 -2.93 11.31 11.26
CA THR A 65 -2.61 9.96 10.76
C THR A 65 -3.62 9.43 9.74
N LYS A 66 -4.69 10.18 9.48
CA LYS A 66 -5.78 9.75 8.61
C LYS A 66 -6.02 10.63 7.39
N ASN A 67 -5.18 11.63 7.14
CA ASN A 67 -5.36 12.52 5.99
C ASN A 67 -4.51 12.06 4.79
N LYS A 68 -4.67 12.78 3.67
CA LYS A 68 -3.92 12.47 2.44
C LYS A 68 -2.42 12.68 2.60
N SER A 69 -2.00 13.65 3.40
CA SER A 69 -0.58 13.89 3.67
C SER A 69 0.07 12.70 4.40
N ALA A 70 -0.65 12.11 5.34
CA ALA A 70 -0.20 10.91 6.05
C ALA A 70 -0.07 9.74 5.07
N ALA A 71 -1.05 9.56 4.20
CA ALA A 71 -1.02 8.50 3.19
C ALA A 71 0.16 8.68 2.22
N ALA A 72 0.42 9.91 1.79
CA ALA A 72 1.56 10.21 0.92
C ALA A 72 2.89 9.90 1.62
N ALA A 73 3.01 10.23 2.91
CA ALA A 73 4.22 9.91 3.68
C ALA A 73 4.45 8.39 3.77
N VAL A 74 3.39 7.61 3.98
CA VAL A 74 3.46 6.15 4.00
C VAL A 74 3.89 5.60 2.64
N GLY A 75 3.30 6.13 1.56
CA GLY A 75 3.65 5.72 0.20
C GLY A 75 5.12 5.97 -0.12
N LYS A 76 5.61 7.15 0.22
CA LYS A 76 7.03 7.49 0.04
C LYS A 76 7.94 6.58 0.85
N ALA A 77 7.61 6.34 2.12
CA ALA A 77 8.41 5.52 3.02
C ALA A 77 8.49 4.07 2.54
N VAL A 78 7.36 3.46 2.17
CA VAL A 78 7.34 2.07 1.70
C VAL A 78 8.10 1.93 0.38
N ALA A 79 7.97 2.91 -0.51
CA ALA A 79 8.69 2.91 -1.79
C ALA A 79 10.20 2.97 -1.58
N GLU A 80 10.68 3.87 -0.73
CA GLU A 80 12.10 3.99 -0.41
C GLU A 80 12.66 2.69 0.18
N ARG A 81 11.91 2.08 1.09
CA ARG A 81 12.31 0.81 1.73
C ARG A 81 12.34 -0.35 0.73
N ALA A 82 11.36 -0.41 -0.17
CA ALA A 82 11.32 -1.42 -1.22
C ALA A 82 12.48 -1.27 -2.21
N LEU A 83 12.79 -0.04 -2.62
CA LEU A 83 13.90 0.24 -3.51
C LEU A 83 15.24 -0.15 -2.88
N LYS A 84 15.44 0.09 -1.60
CA LYS A 84 16.63 -0.35 -0.86
C LYS A 84 16.75 -1.87 -0.84
N ALA A 85 15.64 -2.58 -0.84
CA ALA A 85 15.60 -4.04 -0.87
C ALA A 85 15.76 -4.62 -2.29
N GLY A 86 15.88 -3.76 -3.31
CA GLY A 86 16.05 -4.18 -4.69
C GLY A 86 14.76 -4.37 -5.47
N VAL A 87 13.63 -3.94 -4.93
CA VAL A 87 12.33 -4.06 -5.60
C VAL A 87 11.97 -2.73 -6.28
N GLU A 88 11.85 -2.72 -7.60
CA GLU A 88 11.44 -1.54 -8.37
C GLU A 88 10.03 -1.66 -8.91
N LYS A 89 9.63 -2.88 -9.34
CA LYS A 89 8.34 -3.13 -9.98
C LYS A 89 7.43 -3.91 -9.05
N VAL A 90 6.21 -3.43 -8.86
CA VAL A 90 5.22 -4.09 -8.00
C VAL A 90 3.86 -4.07 -8.69
N ALA A 91 2.96 -4.96 -8.24
CA ALA A 91 1.56 -4.90 -8.59
C ALA A 91 0.81 -4.26 -7.42
N PHE A 92 -0.05 -3.30 -7.70
CA PHE A 92 -0.77 -2.57 -6.66
C PHE A 92 -2.04 -3.32 -6.24
N ASP A 93 -2.11 -3.70 -4.96
CA ASP A 93 -3.29 -4.31 -4.34
C ASP A 93 -3.88 -3.34 -3.32
N ARG A 94 -4.96 -2.70 -3.68
CA ARG A 94 -5.67 -1.75 -2.80
C ARG A 94 -6.63 -2.43 -1.83
N SER A 95 -6.58 -3.75 -1.70
CA SER A 95 -7.41 -4.56 -0.77
C SER A 95 -8.92 -4.33 -0.95
N GLY A 96 -9.35 -4.03 -2.18
CA GLY A 96 -10.75 -3.76 -2.51
C GLY A 96 -11.23 -2.36 -2.13
N PHE A 97 -10.39 -1.51 -1.54
CA PHE A 97 -10.71 -0.11 -1.30
C PHE A 97 -10.75 0.66 -2.62
N ARG A 98 -11.53 1.73 -2.68
CA ARG A 98 -11.59 2.56 -3.88
C ARG A 98 -10.27 3.29 -4.09
N TYR A 99 -9.85 3.40 -5.35
CA TYR A 99 -8.68 4.18 -5.75
C TYR A 99 -9.04 5.66 -5.71
N HIS A 100 -9.10 6.21 -4.49
CA HIS A 100 -9.55 7.57 -4.24
C HIS A 100 -9.00 8.06 -2.90
N GLY A 101 -8.86 9.37 -2.77
CA GLY A 101 -8.46 10.00 -1.52
C GLY A 101 -7.12 9.49 -1.02
N ARG A 102 -7.11 8.92 0.19
CA ARG A 102 -5.90 8.43 0.84
C ARG A 102 -5.18 7.33 0.05
N ILE A 103 -5.93 6.41 -0.52
CA ILE A 103 -5.34 5.31 -1.31
C ILE A 103 -4.63 5.87 -2.54
N GLN A 104 -5.25 6.80 -3.24
CA GLN A 104 -4.65 7.46 -4.40
C GLN A 104 -3.41 8.25 -4.01
N ALA A 105 -3.47 9.01 -2.91
CA ALA A 105 -2.33 9.80 -2.44
C ALA A 105 -1.12 8.92 -2.11
N LEU A 106 -1.35 7.77 -1.48
CA LEU A 106 -0.30 6.79 -1.19
C LEU A 106 0.33 6.25 -2.48
N ALA A 107 -0.50 5.84 -3.43
CA ALA A 107 -0.02 5.29 -4.70
C ALA A 107 0.78 6.31 -5.50
N ASP A 108 0.29 7.55 -5.59
CA ASP A 108 0.98 8.62 -6.31
C ASP A 108 2.34 8.93 -5.68
N ALA A 109 2.41 8.98 -4.35
CA ALA A 109 3.67 9.23 -3.65
C ALA A 109 4.67 8.08 -3.85
N ALA A 110 4.20 6.84 -3.86
CA ALA A 110 5.05 5.67 -4.11
C ALA A 110 5.62 5.71 -5.53
N ARG A 111 4.81 6.09 -6.52
CA ARG A 111 5.28 6.24 -7.90
C ARG A 111 6.30 7.36 -8.05
N GLU A 112 6.08 8.48 -7.39
CA GLU A 112 7.03 9.61 -7.39
C GLU A 112 8.36 9.22 -6.76
N ALA A 113 8.35 8.35 -5.76
CA ALA A 113 9.57 7.87 -5.10
C ALA A 113 10.34 6.85 -5.93
N GLY A 114 9.76 6.32 -7.00
CA GLY A 114 10.45 5.45 -7.94
C GLY A 114 9.88 4.05 -8.15
N LEU A 115 8.84 3.66 -7.41
CA LEU A 115 8.18 2.38 -7.67
C LEU A 115 7.41 2.42 -8.98
N LYS A 116 7.42 1.31 -9.70
CA LYS A 116 6.74 1.15 -10.99
C LYS A 116 5.54 0.23 -10.86
N PHE A 117 4.38 0.77 -11.11
CA PHE A 117 3.13 -0.01 -11.14
C PHE A 117 2.02 0.76 -11.83
#